data_910c9401f4afda258f54f54e6e2e99e8
#
_entry.id   910c9401f4afda258f54f54e6e2e99e8
#
_cell.length_a   1.000
_cell.length_b   1.000
_cell.length_c   1.000
_cell.angle_alpha   90.00
_cell.angle_beta   90.00
_cell.angle_gamma   90.00
#
_symmetry.space_group_name_H-M   'P 1'
#
loop_
_entity.id
_entity.type
_entity.pdbx_description
1 polymer ?
#
loop_
_entity_poly.entity_id
_entity_poly.type
_entity_poly.pdbx_seq_one_letter_code
_entity_poly.pdbx_strand_id
1 'polypeptide(L)'
;MKLSKEHIERLREMLARPGQRIVIVSHTNPDGDAVGSSLAWAEVLRTMGHAVTCVVPNKFPYFLDWMPGIDEIVVFKTDTEGRAARAIAEADMIFCLDFNAVSRLEILSDTIEANTTARCVLIDHHLSPDEGFDLMFSHPDSSSTCFLVY
;
A
#
# COMPACT_ATOMS: atom_id res chain seq x y z
N MET A 1 9.70 17.72 8.93
CA MET A 1 8.32 17.25 8.63
C MET A 1 7.64 16.82 9.92
N LYS A 2 6.38 17.16 10.09
CA LYS A 2 5.58 16.74 11.25
C LYS A 2 4.24 16.20 10.76
N LEU A 3 3.95 14.93 11.07
CA LEU A 3 2.65 14.33 10.75
C LEU A 3 1.54 14.97 11.58
N SER A 4 0.37 15.13 10.97
CA SER A 4 -0.83 15.65 11.64
C SER A 4 -1.29 14.67 12.73
N LYS A 5 -1.46 15.16 13.95
CA LYS A 5 -2.00 14.36 15.06
C LYS A 5 -3.42 13.87 14.75
N GLU A 6 -4.22 14.70 14.11
CA GLU A 6 -5.58 14.35 13.69
C GLU A 6 -5.58 13.17 12.72
N HIS A 7 -4.69 13.19 11.70
CA HIS A 7 -4.56 12.10 10.74
C HIS A 7 -4.07 10.80 11.40
N ILE A 8 -3.15 10.90 12.36
CA ILE A 8 -2.68 9.73 13.11
C ILE A 8 -3.82 9.12 13.94
N GLU A 9 -4.59 9.94 14.66
CA GLU A 9 -5.76 9.44 15.41
C GLU A 9 -6.81 8.83 14.50
N ARG A 10 -7.08 9.45 13.35
CA ARG A 10 -8.00 8.89 12.35
C ARG A 10 -7.53 7.52 11.87
N LEU A 11 -6.24 7.37 11.59
CA LEU A 11 -5.66 6.07 11.19
C LEU A 11 -5.82 5.02 12.30
N ARG A 12 -5.56 5.41 13.55
CA ARG A 12 -5.78 4.52 14.70
C ARG A 12 -7.21 4.04 14.80
N GLU A 13 -8.18 4.94 14.63
CA GLU A 13 -9.60 4.59 14.62
C GLU A 13 -9.94 3.61 13.50
N MET A 14 -9.42 3.84 12.30
CA MET A 14 -9.62 2.97 11.15
C MET A 14 -9.03 1.57 11.36
N LEU A 15 -7.93 1.45 12.09
CA LEU A 15 -7.25 0.19 12.40
C LEU A 15 -7.74 -0.49 13.70
N ALA A 16 -8.62 0.15 14.46
CA ALA A 16 -9.05 -0.34 15.76
C ALA A 16 -9.86 -1.66 15.71
N ARG A 17 -10.60 -1.90 14.63
CA ARG A 17 -11.29 -3.16 14.42
C ARG A 17 -10.27 -4.27 14.13
N PRO A 18 -10.19 -5.34 14.95
CA PRO A 18 -9.21 -6.40 14.78
C PRO A 18 -9.50 -7.27 13.57
N GLY A 19 -8.46 -7.94 13.06
CA GLY A 19 -8.60 -8.97 12.04
C GLY A 19 -9.08 -8.49 10.68
N GLN A 20 -8.80 -7.22 10.30
CA GLN A 20 -9.15 -6.69 8.99
C GLN A 20 -8.30 -7.33 7.89
N ARG A 21 -8.89 -7.49 6.71
CA ARG A 21 -8.20 -7.88 5.49
C ARG A 21 -7.67 -6.61 4.83
N ILE A 22 -6.36 -6.48 4.81
CA ILE A 22 -5.67 -5.29 4.33
C ILE A 22 -4.80 -5.64 3.14
N VAL A 23 -4.89 -4.84 2.08
CA VAL A 23 -4.01 -4.91 0.93
C VAL A 23 -3.13 -3.67 0.90
N ILE A 24 -1.85 -3.86 0.65
CA ILE A 24 -0.89 -2.78 0.38
C ILE A 24 -0.50 -2.87 -1.08
N VAL A 25 -0.65 -1.78 -1.81
CA VAL A 25 -0.26 -1.67 -3.22
C VAL A 25 0.77 -0.58 -3.42
N SER A 26 1.66 -0.77 -4.38
CA SER A 26 2.62 0.24 -4.83
C SER A 26 2.60 0.35 -6.35
N HIS A 27 3.39 1.29 -6.90
CA HIS A 27 3.33 1.64 -8.31
C HIS A 27 3.95 0.60 -9.27
N THR A 28 3.65 0.75 -10.57
CA THR A 28 4.30 0.00 -11.66
C THR A 28 5.80 0.27 -11.65
N ASN A 29 6.60 -0.76 -11.95
CA ASN A 29 8.06 -0.78 -11.83
C ASN A 29 8.51 -0.40 -10.40
N PRO A 30 8.11 -1.19 -9.39
CA PRO A 30 8.39 -0.85 -8.01
C PRO A 30 9.89 -0.85 -7.71
N ASP A 31 10.33 0.20 -7.05
CA ASP A 31 11.71 0.41 -6.62
C ASP A 31 11.93 0.05 -5.15
N GLY A 32 13.12 0.37 -4.61
CA GLY A 32 13.44 0.09 -3.21
C GLY A 32 12.56 0.83 -2.22
N ASP A 33 12.11 2.04 -2.53
CA ASP A 33 11.20 2.79 -1.65
C ASP A 33 9.80 2.16 -1.64
N ALA A 34 9.26 1.80 -2.79
CA ALA A 34 7.97 1.14 -2.92
C ALA A 34 7.95 -0.22 -2.19
N VAL A 35 8.94 -1.06 -2.45
CA VAL A 35 9.04 -2.40 -1.84
C VAL A 35 9.34 -2.31 -0.34
N GLY A 36 10.32 -1.50 0.04
CA GLY A 36 10.74 -1.35 1.43
C GLY A 36 9.64 -0.80 2.33
N SER A 37 8.95 0.26 1.90
CA SER A 37 7.82 0.83 2.64
C SER A 37 6.66 -0.15 2.77
N SER A 38 6.34 -0.89 1.70
CA SER A 38 5.27 -1.90 1.71
C SER A 38 5.56 -3.02 2.69
N LEU A 39 6.77 -3.59 2.67
CA LEU A 39 7.15 -4.67 3.58
C LEU A 39 7.20 -4.22 5.05
N ALA A 40 7.73 -3.03 5.32
CA ALA A 40 7.77 -2.49 6.67
C ALA A 40 6.36 -2.23 7.23
N TRP A 41 5.49 -1.63 6.43
CA TRP A 41 4.11 -1.36 6.86
C TRP A 41 3.32 -2.66 7.04
N ALA A 42 3.51 -3.64 6.17
CA ALA A 42 2.89 -4.96 6.31
C ALA A 42 3.27 -5.63 7.64
N GLU A 43 4.53 -5.54 8.05
CA GLU A 43 4.98 -6.10 9.33
C GLU A 43 4.29 -5.43 10.51
N VAL A 44 4.21 -4.11 10.53
CA VAL A 44 3.48 -3.37 11.57
C VAL A 44 2.02 -3.79 11.65
N LEU A 45 1.33 -3.85 10.53
CA LEU A 45 -0.09 -4.21 10.49
C LEU A 45 -0.34 -5.67 10.91
N ARG A 46 0.57 -6.59 10.58
CA ARG A 46 0.51 -7.99 11.03
C ARG A 46 0.70 -8.10 12.54
N THR A 47 1.61 -7.33 13.12
CA THR A 47 1.78 -7.31 14.59
C THR A 47 0.55 -6.75 15.30
N MET A 48 -0.26 -5.94 14.63
CA MET A 48 -1.54 -5.46 15.12
C MET A 48 -2.68 -6.48 14.96
N GLY A 49 -2.42 -7.64 14.37
CA GLY A 49 -3.38 -8.73 14.21
C GLY A 49 -4.20 -8.70 12.91
N HIS A 50 -3.80 -7.91 11.92
CA HIS A 50 -4.47 -7.86 10.62
C HIS A 50 -3.90 -8.90 9.63
N ALA A 51 -4.73 -9.34 8.69
CA ALA A 51 -4.32 -10.15 7.56
C ALA A 51 -3.88 -9.24 6.41
N VAL A 52 -2.61 -9.28 6.04
CA VAL A 52 -2.01 -8.32 5.09
C VAL A 52 -1.46 -9.03 3.85
N THR A 53 -1.82 -8.53 2.68
CA THR A 53 -1.28 -8.95 1.39
C THR A 53 -0.64 -7.74 0.70
N CYS A 54 0.64 -7.84 0.33
CA CYS A 54 1.31 -6.85 -0.49
C CYS A 54 1.19 -7.24 -1.96
N VAL A 55 0.79 -6.29 -2.81
CA VAL A 55 0.61 -6.48 -4.25
C VAL A 55 1.37 -5.40 -5.01
N VAL A 56 2.10 -5.81 -6.04
CA VAL A 56 2.74 -4.91 -7.01
C VAL A 56 2.23 -5.23 -8.41
N PRO A 57 2.12 -4.23 -9.32
CA PRO A 57 1.65 -4.47 -10.68
C PRO A 57 2.53 -5.42 -11.48
N ASN A 58 3.85 -5.24 -11.39
CA ASN A 58 4.86 -6.04 -12.07
C ASN A 58 6.09 -6.28 -11.19
N LYS A 59 7.00 -7.13 -11.66
CA LYS A 59 8.16 -7.57 -10.86
C LYS A 59 9.10 -6.41 -10.50
N PHE A 60 9.53 -6.40 -9.26
CA PHE A 60 10.59 -5.54 -8.73
C PHE A 60 11.98 -6.02 -9.19
N PRO A 61 13.02 -5.16 -9.13
CA PRO A 61 14.38 -5.54 -9.48
C PRO A 61 14.94 -6.69 -8.61
N TYR A 62 15.69 -7.61 -9.23
CA TYR A 62 16.25 -8.78 -8.56
C TYR A 62 17.19 -8.44 -7.38
N PHE A 63 17.84 -7.29 -7.42
CA PHE A 63 18.74 -6.87 -6.35
C PHE A 63 18.01 -6.50 -5.04
N LEU A 64 16.68 -6.52 -5.04
CA LEU A 64 15.85 -6.38 -3.83
C LEU A 64 15.50 -7.74 -3.19
N ASP A 65 15.87 -8.86 -3.81
CA ASP A 65 15.49 -10.22 -3.36
C ASP A 65 15.98 -10.58 -1.95
N TRP A 66 16.93 -9.82 -1.41
CA TRP A 66 17.42 -9.99 -0.04
C TRP A 66 16.49 -9.45 1.05
N MET A 67 15.49 -8.65 0.71
CA MET A 67 14.60 -8.03 1.70
C MET A 67 13.74 -9.08 2.41
N PRO A 68 13.66 -9.06 3.75
CA PRO A 68 12.76 -9.95 4.49
C PRO A 68 11.29 -9.79 4.06
N GLY A 69 10.64 -10.91 3.79
CA GLY A 69 9.23 -10.93 3.37
C GLY A 69 9.00 -10.70 1.88
N ILE A 70 10.05 -10.47 1.09
CA ILE A 70 9.94 -10.19 -0.35
C ILE A 70 9.17 -11.29 -1.12
N ASP A 71 9.34 -12.54 -0.71
CA ASP A 71 8.69 -13.70 -1.36
C ASP A 71 7.17 -13.75 -1.14
N GLU A 72 6.66 -13.00 -0.17
CA GLU A 72 5.22 -12.91 0.11
C GLU A 72 4.51 -11.86 -0.77
N ILE A 73 5.25 -11.01 -1.48
CA ILE A 73 4.66 -10.02 -2.39
C ILE A 73 4.05 -10.72 -3.59
N VAL A 74 2.78 -10.44 -3.85
CA VAL A 74 2.08 -10.96 -5.03
C VAL A 74 2.32 -10.02 -6.21
N VAL A 75 2.91 -10.54 -7.28
CA VAL A 75 3.12 -9.81 -8.53
C VAL A 75 1.92 -10.04 -9.44
N PHE A 76 1.10 -9.01 -9.62
CA PHE A 76 -0.18 -9.12 -10.33
C PHE A 76 -0.03 -9.67 -11.77
N LYS A 77 0.94 -9.16 -12.51
CA LYS A 77 1.16 -9.52 -13.91
C LYS A 77 1.41 -11.02 -14.14
N THR A 78 2.00 -11.70 -13.16
CA THR A 78 2.36 -13.13 -13.23
C THR A 78 1.54 -14.00 -12.30
N ASP A 79 0.55 -13.43 -11.63
CA ASP A 79 -0.32 -14.12 -10.68
C ASP A 79 -1.40 -14.93 -11.40
N THR A 80 -1.07 -16.14 -11.83
CA THR A 80 -1.98 -17.02 -12.56
C THR A 80 -3.10 -17.60 -11.70
N GLU A 81 -2.96 -17.58 -10.37
CA GLU A 81 -3.97 -18.10 -9.44
C GLU A 81 -5.02 -17.05 -9.04
N GLY A 82 -4.85 -15.80 -9.46
CA GLY A 82 -5.77 -14.71 -9.15
C GLY A 82 -5.77 -14.29 -7.67
N ARG A 83 -4.68 -14.51 -6.95
CA ARG A 83 -4.53 -14.18 -5.52
C ARG A 83 -4.64 -12.69 -5.26
N ALA A 84 -3.99 -11.87 -6.09
CA ALA A 84 -4.02 -10.42 -5.99
C ALA A 84 -5.42 -9.86 -6.20
N ALA A 85 -6.08 -10.26 -7.28
CA ALA A 85 -7.44 -9.80 -7.58
C ALA A 85 -8.43 -10.18 -6.47
N ARG A 86 -8.32 -11.38 -5.93
CA ARG A 86 -9.15 -11.85 -4.84
C ARG A 86 -8.89 -11.07 -3.54
N ALA A 87 -7.63 -10.88 -3.18
CA ALA A 87 -7.26 -10.12 -2.00
C ALA A 87 -7.80 -8.68 -2.06
N ILE A 88 -7.68 -8.02 -3.22
CA ILE A 88 -8.18 -6.67 -3.44
C ILE A 88 -9.71 -6.63 -3.37
N ALA A 89 -10.41 -7.56 -3.99
CA ALA A 89 -11.88 -7.62 -3.97
C ALA A 89 -12.43 -7.83 -2.55
N GLU A 90 -11.74 -8.59 -1.72
CA GLU A 90 -12.13 -8.91 -0.35
C GLU A 90 -11.57 -7.94 0.70
N ALA A 91 -10.77 -6.95 0.32
CA ALA A 91 -10.11 -6.05 1.25
C ALA A 91 -11.10 -5.16 2.00
N ASP A 92 -10.87 -5.00 3.30
CA ASP A 92 -11.54 -4.02 4.15
C ASP A 92 -10.86 -2.64 4.07
N MET A 93 -9.53 -2.64 3.89
CA MET A 93 -8.71 -1.45 3.68
C MET A 93 -7.66 -1.69 2.59
N ILE A 94 -7.37 -0.64 1.84
CA ILE A 94 -6.30 -0.62 0.84
C ILE A 94 -5.36 0.54 1.15
N PHE A 95 -4.09 0.22 1.40
CA PHE A 95 -3.04 1.23 1.54
C PHE A 95 -2.33 1.40 0.21
N CYS A 96 -2.24 2.63 -0.23
CA CYS A 96 -1.55 3.05 -1.45
C CYS A 96 -0.23 3.72 -1.04
N LEU A 97 0.89 3.04 -1.30
CA LEU A 97 2.22 3.49 -0.88
C LEU A 97 3.09 3.86 -2.07
N ASP A 98 3.76 4.99 -1.95
CA ASP A 98 4.78 5.48 -2.87
C ASP A 98 4.27 5.81 -4.29
N PHE A 99 3.01 6.23 -4.40
CA PHE A 99 2.46 6.81 -5.63
C PHE A 99 1.36 7.81 -5.30
N ASN A 100 1.11 8.74 -6.23
CA ASN A 100 0.19 9.87 -6.02
C ASN A 100 -1.15 9.76 -6.77
N ALA A 101 -1.29 8.77 -7.65
CA ALA A 101 -2.48 8.60 -8.48
C ALA A 101 -2.70 7.11 -8.79
N VAL A 102 -3.95 6.65 -8.75
CA VAL A 102 -4.31 5.25 -9.05
C VAL A 102 -3.89 4.84 -10.45
N SER A 103 -3.82 5.77 -11.40
CA SER A 103 -3.30 5.54 -12.76
C SER A 103 -1.84 5.02 -12.79
N ARG A 104 -1.05 5.29 -11.74
CA ARG A 104 0.32 4.77 -11.59
C ARG A 104 0.37 3.25 -11.34
N LEU A 105 -0.76 2.65 -11.05
CA LEU A 105 -0.93 1.21 -10.90
C LEU A 105 -1.16 0.49 -12.23
N GLU A 106 -1.46 1.22 -13.30
CA GLU A 106 -1.70 0.73 -14.66
C GLU A 106 -2.65 -0.49 -14.69
N ILE A 107 -2.11 -1.70 -14.89
CA ILE A 107 -2.90 -2.94 -14.98
C ILE A 107 -3.72 -3.26 -13.72
N LEU A 108 -3.37 -2.72 -12.57
CA LEU A 108 -4.10 -2.89 -11.32
C LEU A 108 -5.23 -1.88 -11.11
N SER A 109 -5.25 -0.77 -11.85
CA SER A 109 -6.18 0.34 -11.61
C SER A 109 -7.63 -0.10 -11.56
N ASP A 110 -8.09 -0.83 -12.57
CA ASP A 110 -9.48 -1.29 -12.65
C ASP A 110 -9.85 -2.25 -11.49
N THR A 111 -8.91 -3.10 -11.10
CA THR A 111 -9.11 -4.05 -9.99
C THR A 111 -9.30 -3.31 -8.66
N ILE A 112 -8.49 -2.29 -8.41
CA ILE A 112 -8.60 -1.44 -7.22
C ILE A 112 -9.93 -0.66 -7.23
N GLU A 113 -10.26 -0.02 -8.35
CA GLU A 113 -11.47 0.80 -8.48
C GLU A 113 -12.76 -0.02 -8.39
N ALA A 114 -12.71 -1.31 -8.74
CA ALA A 114 -13.86 -2.21 -8.61
C ALA A 114 -14.27 -2.48 -7.16
N ASN A 115 -13.35 -2.35 -6.17
CA ASN A 115 -13.69 -2.42 -4.76
C ASN A 115 -14.15 -1.04 -4.27
N THR A 116 -15.46 -0.83 -4.19
CA THR A 116 -16.08 0.44 -3.79
C THR A 116 -16.35 0.55 -2.28
N THR A 117 -16.07 -0.50 -1.51
CA THR A 117 -16.38 -0.56 -0.07
C THR A 117 -15.15 -0.44 0.82
N ALA A 118 -13.97 -0.82 0.33
CA ALA A 118 -12.73 -0.70 1.08
C ALA A 118 -12.38 0.78 1.34
N ARG A 119 -11.89 1.05 2.55
CA ARG A 119 -11.32 2.36 2.87
C ARG A 119 -9.91 2.44 2.30
N CYS A 120 -9.61 3.54 1.60
CA CYS A 120 -8.33 3.75 0.94
C CYS A 120 -7.51 4.81 1.67
N VAL A 121 -6.28 4.47 1.99
CA VAL A 121 -5.31 5.36 2.66
C VAL A 121 -4.09 5.53 1.79
N LEU A 122 -3.70 6.78 1.54
CA LEU A 122 -2.49 7.14 0.80
C LEU A 122 -1.35 7.46 1.76
N ILE A 123 -0.18 6.89 1.51
CA ILE A 123 1.09 7.29 2.16
C ILE A 123 2.12 7.50 1.05
N ASP A 124 2.49 8.77 0.81
CA ASP A 124 3.29 9.13 -0.35
C ASP A 124 4.07 10.44 -0.13
N HIS A 125 5.15 10.61 -0.89
CA HIS A 125 5.97 11.82 -0.88
C HIS A 125 6.01 12.55 -2.23
N HIS A 126 5.30 12.08 -3.26
CA HIS A 126 5.23 12.73 -4.57
C HIS A 126 4.32 13.97 -4.56
N LEU A 127 4.56 14.86 -5.51
CA LEU A 127 3.76 16.09 -5.71
C LEU A 127 2.40 15.77 -6.34
N SER A 128 1.43 16.63 -6.08
CA SER A 128 0.12 16.61 -6.75
C SER A 128 -0.62 15.26 -6.64
N PRO A 129 -0.93 14.79 -5.42
CA PRO A 129 -1.69 13.56 -5.25
C PRO A 129 -3.12 13.70 -5.78
N ASP A 130 -3.68 12.56 -6.25
CA ASP A 130 -5.10 12.47 -6.56
C ASP A 130 -5.95 12.70 -5.30
N GLU A 131 -7.16 13.22 -5.50
CA GLU A 131 -8.19 13.26 -4.47
C GLU A 131 -8.99 11.95 -4.46
N GLY A 132 -9.76 11.72 -3.40
CA GLY A 132 -10.65 10.55 -3.30
C GLY A 132 -10.14 9.43 -2.39
N PHE A 133 -9.05 9.66 -1.67
CA PHE A 133 -8.64 8.79 -0.56
C PHE A 133 -9.38 9.17 0.73
N ASP A 134 -9.73 8.17 1.54
CA ASP A 134 -10.39 8.39 2.84
C ASP A 134 -9.46 9.06 3.85
N LEU A 135 -8.17 8.82 3.73
CA LEU A 135 -7.12 9.43 4.54
C LEU A 135 -5.84 9.56 3.71
N MET A 136 -5.13 10.67 3.86
CA MET A 136 -3.92 10.95 3.09
C MET A 136 -2.78 11.41 3.99
N PHE A 137 -1.65 10.71 3.89
CA PHE A 137 -0.35 11.16 4.38
C PHE A 137 0.51 11.51 3.16
N SER A 138 0.27 12.70 2.61
CA SER A 138 0.98 13.21 1.44
C SER A 138 1.98 14.28 1.88
N HIS A 139 3.26 13.95 1.86
CA HIS A 139 4.34 14.78 2.38
C HIS A 139 5.51 14.89 1.38
N PRO A 140 5.41 15.79 0.38
CA PRO A 140 6.46 16.00 -0.61
C PRO A 140 7.79 16.47 -0.03
N ASP A 141 7.79 17.00 1.19
CA ASP A 141 8.97 17.40 1.94
C ASP A 141 9.71 16.21 2.60
N SER A 142 9.14 15.02 2.58
CA SER A 142 9.79 13.79 3.04
C SER A 142 10.80 13.28 2.00
N SER A 143 11.89 12.71 2.48
CA SER A 143 12.91 12.10 1.61
C SER A 143 12.44 10.84 0.90
N SER A 144 11.49 10.12 1.49
CA SER A 144 10.98 8.85 0.98
C SER A 144 9.67 8.43 1.66
N THR A 145 8.94 7.52 1.03
CA THR A 145 7.79 6.86 1.67
C THR A 145 8.24 5.94 2.80
N CYS A 146 9.39 5.30 2.70
CA CYS A 146 9.98 4.53 3.81
C CYS A 146 10.14 5.37 5.08
N PHE A 147 10.58 6.63 4.95
CA PHE A 147 10.70 7.54 6.09
C PHE A 147 9.34 7.89 6.71
N LEU A 148 8.29 8.01 5.89
CA LEU A 148 6.92 8.25 6.38
C LEU A 148 6.35 7.06 7.15
N VAL A 149 6.67 5.85 6.73
CA VAL A 149 6.24 4.61 7.40
C VAL A 149 6.98 4.41 8.73
N TYR A 150 8.25 4.79 8.77
CA TYR A 150 9.07 4.72 9.99
C TYR A 150 8.56 5.64 11.09
#